data_c6975b065c9159459a5ac382f7fafc21
#
_entry.id   c6975b065c9159459a5ac382f7fafc21
#
_cell.length_a   1.000
_cell.length_b   1.000
_cell.length_c   1.000
_cell.angle_alpha   90.00
_cell.angle_beta   90.00
_cell.angle_gamma   90.00
#
_symmetry.space_group_name_H-M   'P 1'
#
loop_
_entity.id
_entity.type
_entity.pdbx_description
1 polymer ?
#
loop_
_entity_poly.entity_id
_entity_poly.type
_entity_poly.pdbx_seq_one_letter_code
_entity_poly.pdbx_strand_id
1 'polypeptide(L)'
;MKVAIYGQYYLNSTDPIIKDIFVFFTTNNVEMIIEVNFLKMLHEKKIIEKEYKTFSSHTELDSSFEMLISIGGDGTILRAATLIRNSGVPILGINAGRLGFLATVQKENIAAFMQFVIDKKYTISERTLLSLTTEPKNEAIEELNFAMNEVTVSRKDTTSMITVDTYLNGEYLNSYWADGLIISTPTGSTGYSLSCGGPILTPDVNSLVITPIAPHNLTARPLIIPDNTEIKLRVSGREDHYLVSLDSRIASIKNESILTIKKTNFKINMVEIPGETFLKTLRNKLLWGEDKRN
;
A
#
# COMPACT_ATOMS: atom_id res chain seq x y z
N MET A 1 16.69 7.32 -20.44
CA MET A 1 15.72 6.80 -19.46
C MET A 1 15.47 7.89 -18.43
N LYS A 2 14.21 8.09 -18.02
CA LYS A 2 13.79 9.09 -17.03
C LYS A 2 13.08 8.38 -15.88
N VAL A 3 13.49 8.60 -14.64
CA VAL A 3 12.91 7.99 -13.45
C VAL A 3 12.47 9.03 -12.45
N ALA A 4 11.36 8.77 -11.75
CA ALA A 4 10.99 9.52 -10.56
C ALA A 4 11.60 8.86 -9.33
N ILE A 5 12.04 9.65 -8.34
CA ILE A 5 12.58 9.13 -7.08
C ILE A 5 11.80 9.72 -5.92
N TYR A 6 11.31 8.86 -5.05
CA TYR A 6 10.56 9.19 -3.85
C TYR A 6 11.06 8.40 -2.65
N GLY A 7 11.11 9.03 -1.51
CA GLY A 7 11.44 8.40 -0.24
C GLY A 7 10.84 9.15 0.93
N GLN A 8 10.80 8.50 2.08
CA GLN A 8 10.37 9.10 3.33
C GLN A 8 11.48 9.00 4.38
N TYR A 9 11.15 9.39 5.62
CA TYR A 9 12.08 9.22 6.74
C TYR A 9 12.60 7.77 6.81
N TYR A 10 13.91 7.62 6.91
CA TYR A 10 14.61 6.36 6.98
C TYR A 10 15.73 6.46 8.04
N LEU A 11 16.22 5.31 8.46
CA LEU A 11 17.34 5.23 9.39
C LEU A 11 18.64 5.67 8.70
N ASN A 12 19.56 6.29 9.42
CA ASN A 12 20.86 6.74 8.88
C ASN A 12 21.67 5.60 8.20
N SER A 13 21.34 4.35 8.52
CA SER A 13 21.93 3.15 7.88
C SER A 13 21.58 3.01 6.38
N THR A 14 20.64 3.82 5.88
CA THR A 14 20.23 3.80 4.45
C THR A 14 20.93 4.87 3.61
N ASP A 15 21.68 5.80 4.24
CA ASP A 15 22.39 6.84 3.53
C ASP A 15 23.35 6.29 2.44
N PRO A 16 24.14 5.22 2.68
CA PRO A 16 24.98 4.62 1.65
C PRO A 16 24.18 4.10 0.46
N ILE A 17 23.03 3.46 0.73
CA ILE A 17 22.15 2.91 -0.29
C ILE A 17 21.70 4.00 -1.26
N ILE A 18 21.28 5.14 -0.73
CA ILE A 18 20.82 6.27 -1.55
C ILE A 18 21.99 6.81 -2.39
N LYS A 19 23.17 6.99 -1.78
CA LYS A 19 24.37 7.43 -2.52
C LYS A 19 24.69 6.47 -3.68
N ASP A 20 24.66 5.18 -3.44
CA ASP A 20 24.94 4.16 -4.44
C ASP A 20 23.94 4.22 -5.61
N ILE A 21 22.64 4.40 -5.32
CA ILE A 21 21.60 4.56 -6.33
C ILE A 21 21.86 5.80 -7.19
N PHE A 22 22.14 6.95 -6.54
CA PHE A 22 22.37 8.20 -7.25
C PHE A 22 23.65 8.17 -8.09
N VAL A 23 24.72 7.57 -7.57
CA VAL A 23 25.98 7.36 -8.32
C VAL A 23 25.72 6.46 -9.52
N PHE A 24 25.05 5.32 -9.33
CA PHE A 24 24.73 4.37 -10.39
C PHE A 24 23.94 5.02 -11.53
N PHE A 25 22.86 5.74 -11.21
CA PHE A 25 22.03 6.41 -12.23
C PHE A 25 22.76 7.55 -12.93
N THR A 26 23.57 8.31 -12.20
CA THR A 26 24.40 9.37 -12.80
C THR A 26 25.40 8.78 -13.79
N THR A 27 26.08 7.68 -13.42
CA THR A 27 27.06 7.01 -14.28
C THR A 27 26.41 6.43 -15.55
N ASN A 28 25.17 5.99 -15.46
CA ASN A 28 24.42 5.42 -16.58
C ASN A 28 23.57 6.47 -17.35
N ASN A 29 23.78 7.76 -17.12
CA ASN A 29 23.06 8.86 -17.79
C ASN A 29 21.54 8.77 -17.67
N VAL A 30 21.03 8.35 -16.53
CA VAL A 30 19.60 8.33 -16.21
C VAL A 30 19.16 9.70 -15.71
N GLU A 31 18.10 10.26 -16.31
CA GLU A 31 17.50 11.50 -15.83
C GLU A 31 16.67 11.20 -14.57
N MET A 32 17.07 11.77 -13.45
CA MET A 32 16.39 11.63 -12.15
C MET A 32 15.58 12.88 -11.86
N ILE A 33 14.28 12.69 -11.59
CA ILE A 33 13.37 13.74 -11.10
C ILE A 33 12.95 13.33 -9.68
N ILE A 34 13.20 14.18 -8.69
CA ILE A 34 13.11 13.81 -7.28
C ILE A 34 11.91 14.50 -6.64
N GLU A 35 11.17 13.79 -5.78
CA GLU A 35 10.08 14.42 -5.02
C GLU A 35 10.66 15.53 -4.13
N VAL A 36 10.00 16.69 -4.12
CA VAL A 36 10.54 17.95 -3.57
C VAL A 36 10.94 17.84 -2.09
N ASN A 37 10.10 17.21 -1.25
CA ASN A 37 10.40 17.08 0.19
C ASN A 37 11.49 16.03 0.43
N PHE A 38 11.55 14.99 -0.39
CA PHE A 38 12.62 14.01 -0.32
C PHE A 38 13.96 14.63 -0.69
N LEU A 39 14.05 15.42 -1.76
CA LEU A 39 15.28 16.15 -2.13
C LEU A 39 15.73 17.09 -1.03
N LYS A 40 14.80 17.88 -0.46
CA LYS A 40 15.09 18.79 0.67
C LYS A 40 15.69 18.02 1.85
N MET A 41 15.11 16.90 2.23
CA MET A 41 15.61 16.04 3.30
C MET A 41 17.04 15.51 3.01
N LEU A 42 17.31 15.11 1.75
CA LEU A 42 18.62 14.63 1.34
C LEU A 42 19.70 15.73 1.45
N HIS A 43 19.37 16.98 1.11
CA HIS A 43 20.25 18.14 1.27
C HIS A 43 20.49 18.47 2.77
N GLU A 44 19.42 18.52 3.57
CA GLU A 44 19.53 18.77 5.02
C GLU A 44 20.44 17.76 5.72
N LYS A 45 20.37 16.50 5.29
CA LYS A 45 21.23 15.42 5.79
C LYS A 45 22.62 15.35 5.13
N LYS A 46 22.92 16.22 4.19
CA LYS A 46 24.18 16.24 3.42
C LYS A 46 24.50 14.90 2.73
N ILE A 47 23.47 14.19 2.26
CA ILE A 47 23.62 12.93 1.54
C ILE A 47 24.00 13.20 0.09
N ILE A 48 23.36 14.21 -0.50
CA ILE A 48 23.68 14.75 -1.83
C ILE A 48 23.77 16.27 -1.75
N GLU A 49 24.64 16.86 -2.59
CA GLU A 49 24.82 18.30 -2.71
C GLU A 49 24.33 18.84 -4.06
N LYS A 50 24.22 17.94 -5.05
CA LYS A 50 23.79 18.27 -6.41
C LYS A 50 22.32 18.62 -6.46
N GLU A 51 21.97 19.66 -7.21
CA GLU A 51 20.60 20.02 -7.53
C GLU A 51 20.02 19.09 -8.61
N TYR A 52 18.74 18.76 -8.46
CA TYR A 52 17.99 17.93 -9.38
C TYR A 52 16.67 18.59 -9.72
N LYS A 53 16.08 18.26 -10.88
CA LYS A 53 14.70 18.59 -11.18
C LYS A 53 13.79 17.89 -10.16
N THR A 54 12.68 18.53 -9.80
CA THR A 54 11.75 18.02 -8.79
C THR A 54 10.36 17.86 -9.35
N PHE A 55 9.54 17.03 -8.68
CA PHE A 55 8.10 16.96 -8.81
C PHE A 55 7.45 17.07 -7.42
N SER A 56 6.23 17.56 -7.36
CA SER A 56 5.48 17.77 -6.12
C SER A 56 4.08 17.14 -6.14
N SER A 57 3.57 16.82 -7.33
CA SER A 57 2.20 16.33 -7.48
C SER A 57 2.11 15.18 -8.48
N HIS A 58 1.00 14.45 -8.40
CA HIS A 58 0.69 13.36 -9.33
C HIS A 58 0.54 13.82 -10.79
N THR A 59 0.18 15.09 -11.04
CA THR A 59 -0.02 15.63 -12.38
C THR A 59 1.29 15.80 -13.16
N GLU A 60 2.43 15.74 -12.47
CA GLU A 60 3.76 15.85 -13.05
C GLU A 60 4.37 14.49 -13.43
N LEU A 61 3.66 13.39 -13.08
CA LEU A 61 4.09 12.02 -13.35
C LEU A 61 3.24 11.43 -14.48
N ASP A 62 3.84 11.29 -15.65
CA ASP A 62 3.19 10.80 -16.87
C ASP A 62 3.96 9.62 -17.51
N SER A 63 3.50 9.14 -18.64
CA SER A 63 4.08 8.02 -19.37
C SER A 63 5.51 8.26 -19.89
N SER A 64 6.09 9.46 -19.73
CA SER A 64 7.49 9.74 -20.05
C SER A 64 8.46 9.17 -19.02
N PHE A 65 7.95 8.83 -17.81
CA PHE A 65 8.74 8.18 -16.79
C PHE A 65 8.74 6.66 -17.00
N GLU A 66 9.93 6.07 -16.98
CA GLU A 66 10.07 4.61 -17.00
C GLU A 66 9.48 3.96 -15.75
N MET A 67 9.72 4.58 -14.58
CA MET A 67 9.20 4.14 -13.28
C MET A 67 9.36 5.22 -12.19
N LEU A 68 8.67 5.00 -11.07
CA LEU A 68 8.95 5.67 -9.80
C LEU A 68 9.70 4.70 -8.88
N ILE A 69 10.86 5.11 -8.40
CA ILE A 69 11.67 4.37 -7.43
C ILE A 69 11.31 4.86 -6.04
N SER A 70 10.73 3.98 -5.24
CA SER A 70 10.33 4.25 -3.86
C SER A 70 11.37 3.70 -2.90
N ILE A 71 12.05 4.57 -2.15
CA ILE A 71 13.11 4.20 -1.20
C ILE A 71 12.55 4.26 0.21
N GLY A 72 12.37 3.08 0.84
CA GLY A 72 11.76 2.97 2.16
C GLY A 72 11.16 1.59 2.43
N GLY A 73 10.14 1.53 3.28
CA GLY A 73 9.37 0.32 3.53
C GLY A 73 8.06 0.29 2.76
N ASP A 74 7.20 -0.69 3.10
CA ASP A 74 5.88 -0.86 2.47
C ASP A 74 5.01 0.40 2.58
N GLY A 75 5.02 1.09 3.73
CA GLY A 75 4.31 2.35 3.91
C GLY A 75 4.76 3.47 2.95
N THR A 76 6.03 3.48 2.53
CA THR A 76 6.54 4.43 1.54
C THR A 76 5.98 4.12 0.15
N ILE A 77 5.84 2.83 -0.18
CA ILE A 77 5.21 2.39 -1.44
C ILE A 77 3.73 2.76 -1.47
N LEU A 78 2.99 2.56 -0.37
CA LEU A 78 1.59 2.96 -0.28
C LEU A 78 1.41 4.47 -0.52
N ARG A 79 2.34 5.29 -0.05
CA ARG A 79 2.35 6.73 -0.36
C ARG A 79 2.78 7.02 -1.80
N ALA A 80 3.77 6.30 -2.33
CA ALA A 80 4.14 6.41 -3.74
C ALA A 80 2.95 6.12 -4.66
N ALA A 81 2.10 5.15 -4.32
CA ALA A 81 0.86 4.87 -5.05
C ALA A 81 -0.08 6.09 -5.12
N THR A 82 -0.12 6.94 -4.07
CA THR A 82 -0.92 8.17 -4.11
C THR A 82 -0.34 9.27 -5.01
N LEU A 83 0.95 9.21 -5.31
CA LEU A 83 1.62 10.11 -6.28
C LEU A 83 1.48 9.59 -7.71
N ILE A 84 1.44 8.27 -7.91
CA ILE A 84 1.27 7.65 -9.23
C ILE A 84 -0.19 7.70 -9.69
N ARG A 85 -1.15 7.35 -8.79
CA ARG A 85 -2.58 7.24 -9.12
C ARG A 85 -2.80 6.40 -10.40
N ASN A 86 -3.52 6.95 -11.37
CA ASN A 86 -3.85 6.32 -12.65
C ASN A 86 -2.89 6.67 -13.80
N SER A 87 -1.69 7.19 -13.51
CA SER A 87 -0.71 7.55 -14.55
C SER A 87 -0.16 6.34 -15.31
N GLY A 88 -0.26 5.14 -14.73
CA GLY A 88 0.31 3.91 -15.27
C GLY A 88 1.82 3.74 -15.04
N VAL A 89 2.51 4.75 -14.46
CA VAL A 89 3.94 4.68 -14.13
C VAL A 89 4.18 3.59 -13.08
N PRO A 90 5.03 2.57 -13.35
CA PRO A 90 5.24 1.50 -12.40
C PRO A 90 6.10 1.92 -11.21
N ILE A 91 5.92 1.27 -10.06
CA ILE A 91 6.67 1.53 -8.84
C ILE A 91 7.68 0.41 -8.61
N LEU A 92 8.95 0.75 -8.42
CA LEU A 92 10.00 -0.12 -7.91
C LEU A 92 10.24 0.18 -6.42
N GLY A 93 10.03 -0.80 -5.54
CA GLY A 93 10.27 -0.65 -4.11
C GLY A 93 11.67 -1.11 -3.70
N ILE A 94 12.47 -0.18 -3.17
CA ILE A 94 13.78 -0.48 -2.58
C ILE A 94 13.67 -0.43 -1.06
N ASN A 95 13.95 -1.55 -0.42
CA ASN A 95 13.88 -1.67 1.02
C ASN A 95 15.06 -0.96 1.69
N ALA A 96 14.74 0.05 2.49
CA ALA A 96 15.71 0.81 3.28
C ALA A 96 15.81 0.34 4.75
N GLY A 97 15.20 -0.78 5.11
CA GLY A 97 15.16 -1.27 6.49
C GLY A 97 14.80 -2.74 6.60
N ARG A 98 13.70 -3.04 7.32
CA ARG A 98 13.22 -4.41 7.46
C ARG A 98 12.48 -4.86 6.20
N LEU A 99 12.74 -6.07 5.72
CA LEU A 99 12.06 -6.67 4.57
C LEU A 99 10.54 -6.49 4.68
N GLY A 100 9.95 -5.90 3.63
CA GLY A 100 8.50 -5.75 3.46
C GLY A 100 7.93 -6.79 2.50
N PHE A 101 6.63 -6.71 2.26
CA PHE A 101 5.96 -7.49 1.21
C PHE A 101 5.92 -6.75 -0.13
N LEU A 102 6.08 -5.42 -0.12
CA LEU A 102 6.07 -4.56 -1.29
C LEU A 102 7.47 -4.09 -1.67
N ALA A 103 8.29 -3.66 -0.68
CA ALA A 103 9.68 -3.29 -0.88
C ALA A 103 10.56 -4.54 -0.81
N THR A 104 10.80 -5.17 -1.95
CA THR A 104 11.47 -6.48 -2.03
C THR A 104 12.97 -6.39 -2.35
N VAL A 105 13.43 -5.30 -2.97
CA VAL A 105 14.86 -5.11 -3.30
C VAL A 105 15.64 -4.80 -2.03
N GLN A 106 16.55 -5.71 -1.65
CA GLN A 106 17.39 -5.55 -0.47
C GLN A 106 18.72 -4.86 -0.80
N LYS A 107 19.33 -4.20 0.21
CA LYS A 107 20.56 -3.40 0.07
C LYS A 107 21.75 -4.18 -0.49
N GLU A 108 21.85 -5.47 -0.16
CA GLU A 108 22.97 -6.33 -0.55
C GLU A 108 23.08 -6.54 -2.08
N ASN A 109 22.00 -6.32 -2.80
CA ASN A 109 21.87 -6.62 -4.22
C ASN A 109 21.57 -5.39 -5.10
N ILE A 110 21.64 -4.16 -4.53
CA ILE A 110 21.16 -2.95 -5.22
C ILE A 110 21.83 -2.75 -6.59
N ALA A 111 23.15 -2.91 -6.71
CA ALA A 111 23.85 -2.71 -7.98
C ALA A 111 23.36 -3.69 -9.07
N ALA A 112 23.14 -4.96 -8.72
CA ALA A 112 22.60 -5.96 -9.63
C ALA A 112 21.14 -5.64 -10.03
N PHE A 113 20.32 -5.17 -9.07
CA PHE A 113 18.94 -4.77 -9.34
C PHE A 113 18.85 -3.53 -10.23
N MET A 114 19.69 -2.53 -9.98
CA MET A 114 19.75 -1.34 -10.84
C MET A 114 20.19 -1.70 -12.27
N GLN A 115 21.06 -2.71 -12.44
CA GLN A 115 21.41 -3.20 -13.77
C GLN A 115 20.22 -3.84 -14.48
N PHE A 116 19.37 -4.62 -13.79
CA PHE A 116 18.11 -5.13 -14.40
C PHE A 116 17.18 -3.99 -14.85
N VAL A 117 17.14 -2.88 -14.12
CA VAL A 117 16.36 -1.69 -14.51
C VAL A 117 16.91 -1.09 -15.80
N ILE A 118 18.24 -0.89 -15.90
CA ILE A 118 18.88 -0.36 -17.11
C ILE A 118 18.67 -1.28 -18.32
N ASP A 119 18.83 -2.59 -18.10
CA ASP A 119 18.66 -3.61 -19.14
C ASP A 119 17.18 -3.90 -19.47
N LYS A 120 16.24 -3.26 -18.79
CA LYS A 120 14.78 -3.51 -18.88
C LYS A 120 14.41 -5.00 -18.67
N LYS A 121 15.15 -5.68 -17.81
CA LYS A 121 14.94 -7.09 -17.44
C LYS A 121 14.11 -7.22 -16.18
N TYR A 122 12.88 -6.73 -16.22
CA TYR A 122 11.91 -6.82 -15.12
C TYR A 122 10.53 -7.13 -15.68
N THR A 123 9.62 -7.54 -14.84
CA THR A 123 8.21 -7.74 -15.17
C THR A 123 7.33 -6.76 -14.39
N ILE A 124 6.09 -6.60 -14.84
CA ILE A 124 5.10 -5.76 -14.18
C ILE A 124 4.04 -6.67 -13.56
N SER A 125 3.80 -6.44 -12.26
CA SER A 125 2.71 -7.06 -11.52
C SER A 125 1.67 -5.99 -11.18
N GLU A 126 0.46 -6.20 -11.66
CA GLU A 126 -0.65 -5.27 -11.43
C GLU A 126 -1.28 -5.50 -10.06
N ARG A 127 -1.51 -4.42 -9.31
CA ARG A 127 -2.14 -4.47 -7.99
C ARG A 127 -3.54 -3.89 -8.04
N THR A 128 -4.50 -4.69 -7.59
CA THR A 128 -5.89 -4.27 -7.40
C THR A 128 -5.97 -3.22 -6.29
N LEU A 129 -6.84 -2.23 -6.47
CA LEU A 129 -7.13 -1.19 -5.50
C LEU A 129 -8.61 -1.22 -5.13
N LEU A 130 -8.93 -0.71 -3.94
CA LEU A 130 -10.28 -0.41 -3.50
C LEU A 130 -10.56 1.08 -3.63
N SER A 131 -11.77 1.43 -4.04
CA SER A 131 -12.31 2.80 -3.93
C SER A 131 -13.36 2.85 -2.82
N LEU A 132 -13.45 4.01 -2.17
CA LEU A 132 -14.43 4.29 -1.13
C LEU A 132 -15.23 5.54 -1.48
N THR A 133 -16.54 5.46 -1.34
CA THR A 133 -17.43 6.61 -1.30
C THR A 133 -18.26 6.57 -0.03
N THR A 134 -18.65 7.73 0.49
CA THR A 134 -19.41 7.85 1.74
C THR A 134 -20.68 8.66 1.55
N GLU A 135 -21.71 8.28 2.29
CA GLU A 135 -22.97 9.05 2.42
C GLU A 135 -23.23 9.31 3.92
N PRO A 136 -23.25 10.56 4.37
CA PRO A 136 -22.95 11.78 3.61
C PRO A 136 -21.49 11.85 3.12
N LYS A 137 -21.25 12.63 2.07
CA LYS A 137 -19.92 12.84 1.51
C LYS A 137 -18.92 13.37 2.55
N ASN A 138 -17.70 12.85 2.50
CA ASN A 138 -16.59 13.27 3.36
C ASN A 138 -15.42 13.80 2.51
N GLU A 139 -15.16 15.11 2.58
CA GLU A 139 -14.14 15.77 1.77
C GLU A 139 -12.73 15.21 1.98
N ALA A 140 -12.38 14.78 3.20
CA ALA A 140 -11.08 14.19 3.48
C ALA A 140 -10.85 12.84 2.78
N ILE A 141 -11.93 12.18 2.32
CA ILE A 141 -11.87 10.91 1.57
C ILE A 141 -11.90 11.18 0.07
N GLU A 142 -12.68 12.16 -0.41
CA GLU A 142 -12.95 12.34 -1.84
C GLU A 142 -11.70 12.61 -2.67
N GLU A 143 -10.72 13.35 -2.15
CA GLU A 143 -9.50 13.70 -2.89
C GLU A 143 -8.63 12.47 -3.23
N LEU A 144 -8.53 11.52 -2.28
CA LEU A 144 -7.74 10.31 -2.40
C LEU A 144 -8.56 9.11 -1.91
N ASN A 145 -9.62 8.78 -2.64
CA ASN A 145 -10.65 7.83 -2.26
C ASN A 145 -10.31 6.37 -2.57
N PHE A 146 -9.04 6.01 -2.71
CA PHE A 146 -8.61 4.65 -3.00
C PHE A 146 -7.58 4.13 -2.01
N ALA A 147 -7.49 2.81 -1.88
CA ALA A 147 -6.52 2.10 -1.06
C ALA A 147 -5.89 0.94 -1.84
N MET A 148 -4.59 0.70 -1.62
CA MET A 148 -3.86 -0.42 -2.20
C MET A 148 -3.89 -1.66 -1.31
N ASN A 149 -3.86 -1.47 0.02
CA ASN A 149 -3.99 -2.56 0.98
C ASN A 149 -5.44 -2.76 1.40
N GLU A 150 -6.01 -1.80 2.14
CA GLU A 150 -7.32 -2.00 2.75
C GLU A 150 -8.08 -0.70 3.00
N VAL A 151 -9.39 -0.83 3.06
CA VAL A 151 -10.31 0.11 3.70
C VAL A 151 -10.74 -0.50 5.03
N THR A 152 -10.56 0.25 6.12
CA THR A 152 -10.94 -0.19 7.46
C THR A 152 -11.92 0.78 8.09
N VAL A 153 -12.98 0.26 8.69
CA VAL A 153 -13.82 1.01 9.62
C VAL A 153 -13.52 0.56 11.04
N SER A 154 -13.38 1.47 11.97
CA SER A 154 -13.07 1.15 13.36
C SER A 154 -13.71 2.12 14.35
N ARG A 155 -13.91 1.66 15.57
CA ARG A 155 -14.25 2.53 16.67
C ARG A 155 -13.22 3.65 16.84
N LYS A 156 -13.66 4.80 17.30
CA LYS A 156 -12.80 5.94 17.62
C LYS A 156 -12.24 5.82 19.03
N ASP A 157 -13.09 5.48 19.98
CA ASP A 157 -12.77 5.40 21.39
C ASP A 157 -12.70 3.95 21.87
N THR A 158 -12.05 3.71 23.01
CA THR A 158 -11.72 2.35 23.49
C THR A 158 -12.83 1.64 24.23
N THR A 159 -13.95 2.30 24.53
CA THR A 159 -14.94 1.83 25.51
C THR A 159 -16.16 1.13 24.91
N SER A 160 -16.48 1.32 23.64
CA SER A 160 -17.65 0.72 23.01
C SER A 160 -17.34 0.08 21.67
N MET A 161 -17.86 -1.09 21.44
CA MET A 161 -17.85 -1.74 20.11
C MET A 161 -18.76 -1.01 19.15
N ILE A 162 -18.49 -1.19 17.86
CA ILE A 162 -19.35 -0.73 16.78
C ILE A 162 -20.10 -1.89 16.17
N THR A 163 -21.23 -1.60 15.53
CA THR A 163 -21.95 -2.52 14.67
C THR A 163 -21.71 -2.11 13.22
N VAL A 164 -21.25 -3.05 12.40
CA VAL A 164 -21.03 -2.85 10.96
C VAL A 164 -21.97 -3.77 10.19
N ASP A 165 -23.12 -3.23 9.76
CA ASP A 165 -24.03 -3.93 8.87
C ASP A 165 -23.40 -3.99 7.49
N THR A 166 -23.25 -5.20 6.97
CA THR A 166 -22.51 -5.47 5.74
C THR A 166 -23.43 -6.07 4.68
N TYR A 167 -23.37 -5.50 3.48
CA TYR A 167 -24.14 -5.95 2.31
C TYR A 167 -23.21 -6.20 1.14
N LEU A 168 -23.44 -7.28 0.41
CA LEU A 168 -22.70 -7.66 -0.81
C LEU A 168 -23.65 -7.65 -2.00
N ASN A 169 -23.39 -6.80 -2.99
CA ASN A 169 -24.25 -6.61 -4.17
C ASN A 169 -25.74 -6.35 -3.78
N GLY A 170 -25.94 -5.63 -2.68
CA GLY A 170 -27.26 -5.29 -2.14
C GLY A 170 -27.89 -6.38 -1.24
N GLU A 171 -27.32 -7.57 -1.16
CA GLU A 171 -27.75 -8.64 -0.26
C GLU A 171 -27.10 -8.48 1.12
N TYR A 172 -27.90 -8.59 2.19
CA TYR A 172 -27.42 -8.55 3.57
C TYR A 172 -26.56 -9.79 3.88
N LEU A 173 -25.33 -9.55 4.33
CA LEU A 173 -24.42 -10.60 4.75
C LEU A 173 -24.49 -10.84 6.26
N ASN A 174 -24.18 -9.83 7.05
CA ASN A 174 -24.06 -9.96 8.51
C ASN A 174 -23.93 -8.57 9.17
N SER A 175 -24.26 -8.52 10.47
CA SER A 175 -23.93 -7.39 11.36
C SER A 175 -22.74 -7.80 12.24
N TYR A 176 -21.58 -7.20 12.00
CA TYR A 176 -20.38 -7.44 12.81
C TYR A 176 -20.41 -6.53 14.04
N TRP A 177 -20.53 -7.11 15.21
CA TRP A 177 -20.30 -6.42 16.48
C TRP A 177 -18.84 -6.61 16.89
N ALA A 178 -18.02 -5.58 16.69
CA ALA A 178 -16.57 -5.69 16.70
C ALA A 178 -15.88 -4.36 17.02
N ASP A 179 -14.57 -4.36 17.16
CA ASP A 179 -13.75 -3.14 17.20
C ASP A 179 -13.67 -2.48 15.82
N GLY A 180 -13.90 -3.22 14.76
CA GLY A 180 -13.90 -2.75 13.38
C GLY A 180 -14.05 -3.85 12.34
N LEU A 181 -13.99 -3.45 11.08
CA LEU A 181 -14.04 -4.35 9.92
C LEU A 181 -13.04 -3.88 8.87
N ILE A 182 -12.29 -4.81 8.30
CA ILE A 182 -11.30 -4.58 7.26
C ILE A 182 -11.82 -5.17 5.95
N ILE A 183 -11.79 -4.38 4.88
CA ILE A 183 -11.97 -4.85 3.52
C ILE A 183 -10.60 -4.73 2.83
N SER A 184 -10.00 -5.87 2.53
CA SER A 184 -8.61 -5.95 2.04
C SER A 184 -8.53 -6.45 0.60
N THR A 185 -7.58 -5.89 -0.14
CA THR A 185 -7.12 -6.41 -1.44
C THR A 185 -6.21 -7.63 -1.22
N PRO A 186 -5.84 -8.38 -2.27
CA PRO A 186 -4.78 -9.39 -2.17
C PRO A 186 -3.47 -8.83 -1.63
N THR A 187 -3.07 -7.64 -2.06
CA THR A 187 -1.88 -6.94 -1.55
C THR A 187 -1.98 -6.68 -0.05
N GLY A 188 -3.11 -6.16 0.41
CA GLY A 188 -3.38 -5.88 1.83
C GLY A 188 -3.62 -7.12 2.69
N SER A 189 -3.80 -8.31 2.09
CA SER A 189 -3.95 -9.56 2.86
C SER A 189 -2.74 -9.86 3.74
N THR A 190 -1.59 -9.30 3.42
CA THR A 190 -0.36 -9.37 4.24
C THR A 190 -0.16 -8.16 5.17
N GLY A 191 -1.11 -7.21 5.18
CA GLY A 191 -1.14 -6.02 6.02
C GLY A 191 -1.96 -6.20 7.30
N TYR A 192 -2.86 -5.27 7.57
CA TYR A 192 -3.67 -5.28 8.79
C TYR A 192 -4.62 -6.49 8.88
N SER A 193 -5.14 -6.95 7.71
CA SER A 193 -5.96 -8.17 7.64
C SER A 193 -5.24 -9.38 8.21
N LEU A 194 -3.94 -9.58 7.90
CA LEU A 194 -3.14 -10.68 8.45
C LEU A 194 -3.05 -10.62 9.98
N SER A 195 -2.83 -9.43 10.55
CA SER A 195 -2.76 -9.21 11.99
C SER A 195 -4.07 -9.53 12.71
N CYS A 196 -5.19 -9.45 11.99
CA CYS A 196 -6.54 -9.79 12.48
C CYS A 196 -6.98 -11.22 12.12
N GLY A 197 -6.05 -12.08 11.67
CA GLY A 197 -6.31 -13.47 11.34
C GLY A 197 -6.91 -13.71 9.96
N GLY A 198 -6.83 -12.73 9.06
CA GLY A 198 -7.21 -12.88 7.66
C GLY A 198 -6.28 -13.84 6.90
N PRO A 199 -6.76 -14.51 5.86
CA PRO A 199 -5.95 -15.40 5.02
C PRO A 199 -4.97 -14.58 4.15
N ILE A 200 -3.84 -15.18 3.82
CA ILE A 200 -2.90 -14.62 2.85
C ILE A 200 -3.39 -14.98 1.45
N LEU A 201 -3.50 -13.95 0.60
CA LEU A 201 -3.78 -14.10 -0.82
C LEU A 201 -2.53 -13.78 -1.64
N THR A 202 -2.31 -14.51 -2.74
CA THR A 202 -1.29 -14.13 -3.72
C THR A 202 -1.75 -12.86 -4.47
N PRO A 203 -0.83 -11.97 -4.86
CA PRO A 203 -1.20 -10.66 -5.42
C PRO A 203 -2.02 -10.69 -6.71
N ASP A 204 -1.99 -11.79 -7.42
CA ASP A 204 -2.60 -12.02 -8.74
C ASP A 204 -4.04 -12.56 -8.69
N VAL A 205 -4.57 -12.90 -7.50
CA VAL A 205 -5.94 -13.42 -7.39
C VAL A 205 -6.99 -12.30 -7.49
N ASN A 206 -8.13 -12.59 -8.11
CA ASN A 206 -9.26 -11.67 -8.27
C ASN A 206 -10.24 -11.83 -7.10
N SER A 207 -9.79 -11.48 -5.89
CA SER A 207 -10.59 -11.65 -4.67
C SER A 207 -10.33 -10.51 -3.69
N LEU A 208 -11.27 -10.29 -2.77
CA LEU A 208 -11.13 -9.39 -1.62
C LEU A 208 -11.34 -10.21 -0.35
N VAL A 209 -10.86 -9.69 0.77
CA VAL A 209 -11.06 -10.31 2.09
C VAL A 209 -11.80 -9.36 3.02
N ILE A 210 -12.84 -9.84 3.63
CA ILE A 210 -13.55 -9.18 4.74
C ILE A 210 -13.00 -9.79 6.03
N THR A 211 -12.35 -8.99 6.87
CA THR A 211 -11.76 -9.45 8.13
C THR A 211 -12.27 -8.63 9.31
N PRO A 212 -13.01 -9.22 10.26
CA PRO A 212 -13.44 -8.50 11.46
C PRO A 212 -12.28 -8.28 12.43
N ILE A 213 -12.27 -7.13 13.11
CA ILE A 213 -11.29 -6.78 14.13
C ILE A 213 -11.88 -7.08 15.50
N ALA A 214 -11.30 -8.02 16.24
CA ALA A 214 -11.74 -8.42 17.57
C ALA A 214 -13.29 -8.58 17.69
N PRO A 215 -13.93 -9.42 16.86
CA PRO A 215 -15.38 -9.54 16.88
C PRO A 215 -15.87 -10.19 18.17
N HIS A 216 -16.98 -9.70 18.72
CA HIS A 216 -17.67 -10.35 19.81
C HIS A 216 -18.47 -11.59 19.37
N ASN A 217 -18.88 -11.62 18.10
CA ASN A 217 -19.57 -12.77 17.52
C ASN A 217 -18.62 -13.97 17.39
N LEU A 218 -18.81 -15.01 18.18
CA LEU A 218 -17.93 -16.20 18.21
C LEU A 218 -17.88 -16.96 16.86
N THR A 219 -18.87 -16.78 16.00
CA THR A 219 -18.99 -17.42 14.68
C THR A 219 -18.38 -16.58 13.55
N ALA A 220 -18.04 -15.31 13.80
CA ALA A 220 -17.45 -14.45 12.79
C ALA A 220 -16.09 -15.00 12.33
N ARG A 221 -15.89 -15.08 11.03
CA ARG A 221 -14.64 -15.52 10.40
C ARG A 221 -14.33 -14.60 9.21
N PRO A 222 -13.06 -14.43 8.85
CA PRO A 222 -12.70 -13.79 7.59
C PRO A 222 -13.37 -14.49 6.41
N LEU A 223 -13.84 -13.69 5.44
CA LEU A 223 -14.55 -14.17 4.25
C LEU A 223 -13.84 -13.68 3.00
N ILE A 224 -13.54 -14.59 2.07
CA ILE A 224 -13.03 -14.25 0.74
C ILE A 224 -14.21 -14.09 -0.21
N ILE A 225 -14.22 -13.02 -0.97
CA ILE A 225 -15.28 -12.71 -1.96
C ILE A 225 -14.64 -12.34 -3.31
N PRO A 226 -15.35 -12.44 -4.44
CA PRO A 226 -14.88 -11.93 -5.74
C PRO A 226 -14.58 -10.43 -5.70
N ASP A 227 -13.54 -9.99 -6.42
CA ASP A 227 -13.09 -8.58 -6.40
C ASP A 227 -14.04 -7.60 -7.10
N ASN A 228 -15.00 -8.11 -7.89
CA ASN A 228 -16.04 -7.31 -8.54
C ASN A 228 -17.29 -7.09 -7.66
N THR A 229 -17.25 -7.55 -6.41
CA THR A 229 -18.37 -7.38 -5.46
C THR A 229 -18.44 -5.92 -4.99
N GLU A 230 -19.62 -5.32 -5.06
CA GLU A 230 -19.93 -4.07 -4.36
C GLU A 230 -20.19 -4.38 -2.89
N ILE A 231 -19.44 -3.71 -2.00
CA ILE A 231 -19.59 -3.87 -0.56
C ILE A 231 -20.18 -2.58 0.00
N LYS A 232 -21.32 -2.67 0.69
CA LYS A 232 -21.89 -1.56 1.44
C LYS A 232 -21.81 -1.84 2.92
N LEU A 233 -21.29 -0.85 3.67
CA LEU A 233 -21.20 -0.90 5.12
C LEU A 233 -22.04 0.23 5.70
N ARG A 234 -22.87 -0.06 6.71
CA ARG A 234 -23.52 0.93 7.56
C ARG A 234 -22.93 0.79 8.94
N VAL A 235 -22.31 1.85 9.43
CA VAL A 235 -21.60 1.84 10.71
C VAL A 235 -22.45 2.53 11.76
N SER A 236 -22.74 1.83 12.86
CA SER A 236 -23.54 2.33 13.97
C SER A 236 -22.98 1.97 15.34
N GLY A 237 -23.38 2.68 16.37
CA GLY A 237 -22.98 2.45 17.75
C GLY A 237 -23.30 3.65 18.65
N ARG A 238 -22.63 3.77 19.78
CA ARG A 238 -22.92 4.77 20.82
C ARG A 238 -22.27 6.13 20.55
N GLU A 239 -21.22 6.16 19.75
CA GLU A 239 -20.45 7.36 19.45
C GLU A 239 -21.04 8.12 18.26
N ASP A 240 -20.86 9.44 18.22
CA ASP A 240 -21.29 10.26 17.10
C ASP A 240 -20.43 10.06 15.85
N HIS A 241 -19.21 9.61 16.02
CA HIS A 241 -18.22 9.45 14.94
C HIS A 241 -17.40 8.19 15.11
N TYR A 242 -17.05 7.61 13.97
CA TYR A 242 -16.14 6.46 13.81
C TYR A 242 -14.97 6.83 12.92
N LEU A 243 -13.96 5.97 12.89
CA LEU A 243 -12.81 6.14 12.01
C LEU A 243 -12.99 5.27 10.76
N VAL A 244 -12.59 5.83 9.64
CA VAL A 244 -12.36 5.09 8.41
C VAL A 244 -10.91 5.34 7.97
N SER A 245 -10.21 4.31 7.54
CA SER A 245 -8.87 4.45 6.98
C SER A 245 -8.79 3.82 5.60
N LEU A 246 -8.02 4.48 4.73
CA LEU A 246 -7.61 3.99 3.41
C LEU A 246 -6.08 3.84 3.46
N ASP A 247 -5.60 2.63 3.60
CA ASP A 247 -4.21 2.34 3.99
C ASP A 247 -3.89 3.07 5.31
N SER A 248 -2.95 4.01 5.31
CA SER A 248 -2.57 4.80 6.50
C SER A 248 -3.28 6.17 6.62
N ARG A 249 -4.19 6.52 5.71
CA ARG A 249 -4.92 7.81 5.72
C ARG A 249 -6.23 7.65 6.48
N ILE A 250 -6.39 8.42 7.54
CA ILE A 250 -7.52 8.30 8.49
C ILE A 250 -8.45 9.49 8.33
N ALA A 251 -9.74 9.24 8.26
CA ALA A 251 -10.81 10.22 8.32
C ALA A 251 -11.84 9.84 9.39
N SER A 252 -12.56 10.83 9.89
CA SER A 252 -13.69 10.63 10.80
C SER A 252 -15.00 10.66 10.01
N ILE A 253 -15.86 9.67 10.23
CA ILE A 253 -17.20 9.57 9.65
C ILE A 253 -18.28 9.67 10.73
N LYS A 254 -19.45 10.18 10.38
CA LYS A 254 -20.59 10.26 11.29
C LYS A 254 -21.21 8.89 11.52
N ASN A 255 -21.86 8.74 12.68
CA ASN A 255 -22.74 7.61 12.97
C ASN A 255 -23.79 7.47 11.86
N GLU A 256 -24.17 6.24 11.53
CA GLU A 256 -25.12 5.88 10.47
C GLU A 256 -24.66 6.23 9.04
N SER A 257 -23.37 6.60 8.85
CA SER A 257 -22.82 6.77 7.50
C SER A 257 -22.85 5.46 6.72
N ILE A 258 -23.16 5.58 5.44
CA ILE A 258 -23.06 4.47 4.50
C ILE A 258 -21.73 4.59 3.73
N LEU A 259 -20.97 3.51 3.72
CA LEU A 259 -19.73 3.40 2.97
C LEU A 259 -19.95 2.41 1.81
N THR A 260 -19.62 2.85 0.60
CA THR A 260 -19.65 1.95 -0.58
C THR A 260 -18.22 1.72 -1.03
N ILE A 261 -17.80 0.45 -1.02
CA ILE A 261 -16.45 0.01 -1.36
C ILE A 261 -16.52 -0.86 -2.62
N LYS A 262 -15.67 -0.55 -3.60
CA LYS A 262 -15.57 -1.26 -4.89
C LYS A 262 -14.12 -1.36 -5.33
N LYS A 263 -13.83 -2.30 -6.22
CA LYS A 263 -12.59 -2.27 -6.98
C LYS A 263 -12.53 -1.01 -7.85
N THR A 264 -11.36 -0.37 -7.93
CA THR A 264 -11.14 0.78 -8.84
C THR A 264 -11.12 0.31 -10.30
N ASN A 265 -11.28 1.27 -11.21
CA ASN A 265 -11.11 1.05 -12.65
C ASN A 265 -9.65 1.15 -13.13
N PHE A 266 -8.72 1.42 -12.24
CA PHE A 266 -7.29 1.46 -12.51
C PHE A 266 -6.53 0.60 -11.51
N LYS A 267 -5.29 0.24 -11.84
CA LYS A 267 -4.39 -0.57 -11.04
C LYS A 267 -3.08 0.17 -10.79
N ILE A 268 -2.35 -0.22 -9.77
CA ILE A 268 -0.95 0.19 -9.58
C ILE A 268 -0.06 -0.91 -10.13
N ASN A 269 0.89 -0.51 -10.98
CA ASN A 269 1.90 -1.37 -11.55
C ASN A 269 3.11 -1.44 -10.60
N MET A 270 3.49 -2.66 -10.19
CA MET A 270 4.70 -2.89 -9.41
C MET A 270 5.76 -3.53 -10.28
N VAL A 271 6.99 -3.05 -10.20
CA VAL A 271 8.15 -3.66 -10.87
C VAL A 271 8.59 -4.88 -10.06
N GLU A 272 8.65 -6.03 -10.71
CA GLU A 272 9.20 -7.26 -10.15
C GLU A 272 10.52 -7.63 -10.84
N ILE A 273 11.56 -7.79 -10.04
CA ILE A 273 12.91 -8.10 -10.50
C ILE A 273 13.11 -9.63 -10.47
N PRO A 274 13.79 -10.23 -11.46
CA PRO A 274 14.07 -11.66 -11.48
C PRO A 274 14.71 -12.14 -10.18
N GLY A 275 14.19 -13.27 -9.66
CA GLY A 275 14.68 -13.87 -8.40
C GLY A 275 14.03 -13.33 -7.11
N GLU A 276 13.27 -12.23 -7.18
CA GLU A 276 12.46 -11.74 -6.06
C GLU A 276 11.00 -12.08 -6.33
N THR A 277 10.47 -13.09 -5.63
CA THR A 277 9.09 -13.56 -5.78
C THR A 277 8.28 -13.37 -4.51
N PHE A 278 6.96 -13.25 -4.63
CA PHE A 278 6.07 -13.19 -3.47
C PHE A 278 6.28 -14.37 -2.51
N LEU A 279 6.41 -15.60 -3.03
CA LEU A 279 6.61 -16.79 -2.21
C LEU A 279 7.97 -16.78 -1.48
N LYS A 280 9.03 -16.24 -2.12
CA LYS A 280 10.33 -16.05 -1.44
C LYS A 280 10.19 -15.05 -0.29
N THR A 281 9.55 -13.92 -0.55
CA THR A 281 9.29 -12.89 0.46
C THR A 281 8.44 -13.45 1.61
N LEU A 282 7.39 -14.22 1.29
CA LEU A 282 6.51 -14.84 2.27
C LEU A 282 7.28 -15.77 3.22
N ARG A 283 8.11 -16.69 2.66
CA ARG A 283 8.94 -17.60 3.48
C ARG A 283 9.89 -16.81 4.38
N ASN A 284 10.62 -15.86 3.82
CA ASN A 284 11.61 -15.08 4.58
C ASN A 284 10.95 -14.22 5.68
N LYS A 285 9.78 -13.65 5.38
CA LYS A 285 9.08 -12.74 6.30
C LYS A 285 8.39 -13.49 7.44
N LEU A 286 7.81 -14.66 7.15
CA LEU A 286 7.05 -15.46 8.11
C LEU A 286 7.85 -16.65 8.67
N LEU A 287 9.12 -16.80 8.25
CA LEU A 287 10.02 -17.88 8.68
C LEU A 287 9.43 -19.27 8.38
N TRP A 288 8.67 -19.41 7.28
CA TRP A 288 8.06 -20.66 6.90
C TRP A 288 9.13 -21.68 6.45
N GLY A 289 9.10 -22.86 7.05
CA GLY A 289 10.07 -23.92 6.78
C GLY A 289 11.38 -23.81 7.58
N GLU A 290 11.53 -22.78 8.42
CA GLU A 290 12.65 -22.65 9.35
C GLU A 290 12.32 -23.35 10.69
N ASP A 291 12.10 -24.66 10.66
CA ASP A 291 11.98 -25.44 11.91
C ASP A 291 13.40 -25.78 12.39
N LYS A 292 13.79 -25.17 13.52
CA LYS A 292 15.10 -25.44 14.16
C LYS A 292 15.26 -26.85 14.71
N ARG A 293 14.26 -27.72 14.55
CA ARG A 293 14.28 -29.12 15.00
C ARG A 293 14.71 -30.10 13.92
N ASN A 294 14.97 -29.63 12.69
CA ASN A 294 15.52 -30.40 11.57
C ASN A 294 16.95 -29.98 11.29
#